data_1008894c683e47f8f82df75b2bdad7ca
#
_entry.id   1008894c683e47f8f82df75b2bdad7ca
#
_cell.length_a   1.000
_cell.length_b   1.000
_cell.length_c   1.000
_cell.angle_alpha   90.00
_cell.angle_beta   90.00
_cell.angle_gamma   90.00
#
_symmetry.space_group_name_H-M   'P 1'
#
loop_
_entity.id
_entity.type
_entity.pdbx_description
1 polymer ?
#
loop_
_entity_poly.entity_id
_entity_poly.type
_entity_poly.pdbx_seq_one_letter_code
_entity_poly.pdbx_strand_id
1 'polypeptide(L)'
;MLAAIRARGAPGEAVNDATLKDRVESELLRDAAIPKGAININAEQGVVVLRGEVPDDDMRSALATRAAEIHGVWYVENLLHLPGEPAMTRR
;
A
#
# COMPACT_ATOMS: atom_id res chain seq x y z
N MET A 1 -13.87 8.25 1.89
CA MET A 1 -13.75 7.28 3.00
C MET A 1 -12.42 6.58 2.92
N LEU A 2 -11.74 6.48 4.02
CA LEU A 2 -10.47 5.76 4.06
C LEU A 2 -10.71 4.26 4.07
N ALA A 3 -10.00 3.55 3.23
CA ALA A 3 -9.99 2.10 3.24
C ALA A 3 -8.73 1.64 4.00
N ALA A 4 -8.92 0.89 5.04
CA ALA A 4 -7.83 0.41 5.87
C ALA A 4 -7.99 -1.09 6.10
N ILE A 5 -6.89 -1.80 6.04
CA ILE A 5 -6.88 -3.24 6.21
C ILE A 5 -5.85 -3.59 7.28
N ARG A 6 -6.31 -4.32 8.29
CA ARG A 6 -5.39 -4.86 9.28
C ARG A 6 -4.67 -6.06 8.67
N ALA A 7 -3.36 -6.01 8.64
CA ALA A 7 -2.56 -7.07 8.06
C ALA A 7 -2.41 -8.25 9.02
N ARG A 8 -1.95 -9.39 8.48
CA ARG A 8 -1.73 -10.60 9.27
C ARG A 8 -0.46 -10.56 10.09
N GLY A 9 0.48 -9.67 9.73
CA GLY A 9 1.75 -9.58 10.43
C GLY A 9 1.56 -9.15 11.87
N ALA A 10 2.36 -9.71 12.77
CA ALA A 10 2.31 -9.34 14.17
C ALA A 10 2.99 -7.99 14.38
N PRO A 11 2.41 -7.09 15.18
CA PRO A 11 3.02 -5.77 15.39
C PRO A 11 4.40 -5.82 16.05
N GLY A 12 4.74 -6.94 16.67
CA GLY A 12 6.05 -7.08 17.29
C GLY A 12 7.17 -7.52 16.36
N GLU A 13 6.88 -7.76 15.09
CA GLU A 13 7.91 -8.16 14.16
C GLU A 13 8.72 -6.95 13.74
N ALA A 14 9.96 -6.90 14.19
CA ALA A 14 10.80 -5.73 13.97
C ALA A 14 11.37 -5.71 12.56
N VAL A 15 10.72 -5.01 11.67
CA VAL A 15 11.23 -4.77 10.33
C VAL A 15 11.51 -3.28 10.21
N ASN A 16 12.72 -2.95 9.76
CA ASN A 16 13.10 -1.56 9.53
C ASN A 16 12.18 -0.92 8.49
N ASP A 17 11.80 0.33 8.70
CA ASP A 17 10.88 1.04 7.80
C ASP A 17 11.36 1.04 6.35
N ALA A 18 12.65 1.29 6.13
CA ALA A 18 13.20 1.30 4.77
C ALA A 18 13.15 -0.08 4.14
N THR A 19 13.43 -1.12 4.90
CA THR A 19 13.35 -2.50 4.42
C THR A 19 11.91 -2.87 4.10
N LEU A 20 10.98 -2.47 4.96
CA LEU A 20 9.57 -2.74 4.75
C LEU A 20 9.06 -2.03 3.50
N LYS A 21 9.44 -0.78 3.33
CA LYS A 21 9.08 -0.01 2.14
C LYS A 21 9.60 -0.70 0.89
N ASP A 22 10.87 -1.14 0.89
CA ASP A 22 11.46 -1.83 -0.24
C ASP A 22 10.71 -3.12 -0.57
N ARG A 23 10.33 -3.88 0.45
CA ARG A 23 9.56 -5.12 0.24
C ARG A 23 8.22 -4.82 -0.41
N VAL A 24 7.53 -3.81 0.09
CA VAL A 24 6.22 -3.45 -0.44
C VAL A 24 6.35 -2.95 -1.87
N GLU A 25 7.32 -2.08 -2.13
CA GLU A 25 7.56 -1.58 -3.48
C GLU A 25 7.89 -2.71 -4.44
N SER A 26 8.78 -3.61 -4.05
CA SER A 26 9.16 -4.74 -4.90
C SER A 26 7.97 -5.63 -5.21
N GLU A 27 7.13 -5.88 -4.22
CA GLU A 27 5.98 -6.76 -4.41
C GLU A 27 4.89 -6.11 -5.24
N LEU A 28 4.56 -4.85 -4.96
CA LEU A 28 3.48 -4.16 -5.65
C LEU A 28 3.86 -3.69 -7.04
N LEU A 29 5.09 -3.26 -7.23
CA LEU A 29 5.54 -2.70 -8.50
C LEU A 29 6.15 -3.73 -9.44
N ARG A 30 6.05 -5.01 -9.11
CA ARG A 30 6.46 -6.09 -10.01
C ARG A 30 5.54 -6.18 -11.22
N ASP A 31 4.30 -5.80 -11.05
CA ASP A 31 3.32 -5.86 -12.12
C ASP A 31 3.60 -4.73 -13.13
N ALA A 32 3.87 -5.12 -14.36
CA ALA A 32 4.16 -4.17 -15.43
C ALA A 32 2.98 -3.27 -15.76
N ALA A 33 1.78 -3.63 -15.34
CA ALA A 33 0.59 -2.81 -15.55
C ALA A 33 0.58 -1.56 -14.67
N ILE A 34 1.47 -1.49 -13.68
CA ILE A 34 1.53 -0.34 -12.79
C ILE A 34 2.68 0.56 -13.21
N PRO A 35 2.42 1.77 -13.71
CA PRO A 35 3.49 2.69 -14.08
C PRO A 35 4.29 3.12 -12.85
N LYS A 36 5.61 3.15 -13.00
CA LYS A 36 6.47 3.68 -11.95
C LYS A 36 6.12 5.15 -11.71
N GLY A 37 6.04 5.53 -10.47
CA GLY A 37 5.73 6.90 -10.11
C GLY A 37 4.25 7.20 -10.00
N ALA A 38 3.38 6.30 -10.47
CA ALA A 38 1.94 6.48 -10.32
C ALA A 38 1.48 6.23 -8.90
N ILE A 39 2.23 5.42 -8.17
CA ILE A 39 1.89 5.02 -6.81
C ILE A 39 3.01 5.43 -5.87
N ASN A 40 2.62 6.02 -4.75
CA ASN A 40 3.54 6.41 -3.71
C ASN A 40 3.33 5.47 -2.53
N ILE A 41 4.40 4.86 -2.05
CA ILE A 41 4.35 3.90 -0.96
C ILE A 41 5.17 4.43 0.20
N ASN A 42 4.57 4.43 1.38
CA ASN A 42 5.25 4.84 2.60
C ASN A 42 5.10 3.75 3.64
N ALA A 43 6.12 3.58 4.47
CA ALA A 43 6.08 2.58 5.53
C ALA A 43 6.64 3.20 6.81
N GLU A 44 5.92 3.03 7.91
CA GLU A 44 6.32 3.55 9.20
C GLU A 44 5.78 2.64 10.30
N GLN A 45 6.68 2.02 11.04
CA GLN A 45 6.35 1.16 12.17
C GLN A 45 5.31 0.08 11.83
N GLY A 46 5.48 -0.54 10.66
CA GLY A 46 4.57 -1.59 10.21
C GLY A 46 3.31 -1.09 9.53
N VAL A 47 3.09 0.22 9.50
CA VAL A 47 1.96 0.81 8.79
C VAL A 47 2.39 1.19 7.39
N VAL A 48 1.68 0.68 6.39
CA VAL A 48 1.94 0.99 4.99
C VAL A 48 0.84 1.88 4.47
N VAL A 49 1.22 3.00 3.87
CA VAL A 49 0.29 3.94 3.27
C VAL A 49 0.48 3.91 1.76
N LEU A 50 -0.59 3.64 1.04
CA LEU A 50 -0.59 3.62 -0.43
C LEU A 50 -1.33 4.83 -0.94
N ARG A 51 -0.68 5.61 -1.80
CA ARG A 51 -1.28 6.80 -2.42
C ARG A 51 -1.04 6.76 -3.92
N GLY A 52 -1.92 7.35 -4.66
CA GLY A 52 -1.75 7.49 -6.09
C GLY A 52 -3.00 7.14 -6.86
N GLU A 53 -2.84 7.07 -8.17
CA GLU A 53 -3.94 6.78 -9.07
C GLU A 53 -3.78 5.39 -9.68
N VAL A 54 -4.87 4.64 -9.67
CA VAL A 54 -4.92 3.32 -10.28
C VAL A 54 -6.06 3.28 -11.29
N PRO A 55 -5.99 2.40 -12.29
CA PRO A 55 -6.97 2.41 -13.38
C PRO A 55 -8.38 1.97 -12.98
N ASP A 56 -8.49 1.11 -11.98
CA ASP A 56 -9.80 0.60 -11.58
C ASP A 56 -9.80 0.17 -10.11
N ASP A 57 -10.99 -0.11 -9.61
CA ASP A 57 -11.19 -0.47 -8.22
C ASP A 57 -10.60 -1.85 -7.88
N ASP A 58 -10.58 -2.75 -8.84
CA ASP A 58 -9.98 -4.07 -8.65
C ASP A 58 -8.49 -3.95 -8.35
N MET A 59 -7.81 -3.09 -9.10
CA MET A 59 -6.39 -2.82 -8.87
C MET A 59 -6.16 -2.20 -7.50
N ARG A 60 -7.01 -1.25 -7.11
CA ARG A 60 -6.94 -0.61 -5.81
C ARG A 60 -7.01 -1.64 -4.68
N SER A 61 -7.99 -2.53 -4.75
CA SER A 61 -8.17 -3.57 -3.74
C SER A 61 -7.04 -4.59 -3.78
N ALA A 62 -6.60 -4.97 -4.97
CA ALA A 62 -5.55 -5.97 -5.12
C ALA A 62 -4.23 -5.50 -4.51
N LEU A 63 -3.88 -4.24 -4.73
CA LEU A 63 -2.64 -3.69 -4.18
C LEU A 63 -2.67 -3.65 -2.66
N ALA A 64 -3.79 -3.25 -2.08
CA ALA A 64 -3.92 -3.24 -0.63
C ALA A 64 -3.83 -4.64 -0.04
N THR A 65 -4.46 -5.62 -0.69
CA THR A 65 -4.40 -7.00 -0.24
C THR A 65 -2.99 -7.56 -0.31
N ARG A 66 -2.28 -7.30 -1.41
CA ARG A 66 -0.89 -7.73 -1.55
C ARG A 66 0.00 -7.11 -0.49
N ALA A 67 -0.20 -5.82 -0.23
CA ALA A 67 0.58 -5.14 0.81
C ALA A 67 0.33 -5.75 2.18
N ALA A 68 -0.91 -6.10 2.48
CA ALA A 68 -1.27 -6.67 3.77
C ALA A 68 -0.68 -8.07 3.99
N GLU A 69 -0.31 -8.76 2.92
CA GLU A 69 0.28 -10.09 3.00
C GLU A 69 1.78 -10.10 3.18
N ILE A 70 2.42 -8.96 3.10
CA ILE A 70 3.87 -8.86 3.21
C ILE A 70 4.29 -9.00 4.68
N HIS A 71 5.30 -9.83 4.91
CA HIS A 71 5.84 -10.03 6.25
C HIS A 71 6.36 -8.72 6.83
N GLY A 72 5.91 -8.39 8.00
CA GLY A 72 6.30 -7.15 8.67
C GLY A 72 5.25 -6.04 8.56
N VAL A 73 4.27 -6.18 7.68
CA VAL A 73 3.20 -5.21 7.56
C VAL A 73 2.12 -5.53 8.60
N TRP A 74 1.82 -4.54 9.41
CA TRP A 74 0.80 -4.67 10.44
C TRP A 74 -0.53 -4.07 10.00
N TYR A 75 -0.47 -3.00 9.21
CA TYR A 75 -1.66 -2.25 8.86
C TYR A 75 -1.44 -1.58 7.50
N VAL A 76 -2.46 -1.60 6.65
CA VAL A 76 -2.39 -0.94 5.36
C VAL A 76 -3.47 0.14 5.29
N GLU A 77 -3.05 1.36 4.97
CA GLU A 77 -3.95 2.47 4.73
C GLU A 77 -4.00 2.71 3.23
N ASN A 78 -5.13 2.43 2.64
CA ASN A 78 -5.30 2.49 1.19
C ASN A 78 -5.91 3.82 0.77
N LEU A 79 -5.07 4.73 0.29
CA LEU A 79 -5.47 6.05 -0.16
C LEU A 79 -5.37 6.18 -1.69
N LEU A 80 -5.40 5.04 -2.38
CA LEU A 80 -5.41 5.04 -3.84
C LEU A 80 -6.74 5.55 -4.37
N HIS A 81 -6.71 6.20 -5.52
CA HIS A 81 -7.91 6.75 -6.13
C HIS A 81 -7.97 6.38 -7.62
N LEU A 82 -9.15 6.46 -8.18
CA LEU A 82 -9.37 6.17 -9.60
C LEU A 82 -9.30 7.46 -10.41
N PRO A 83 -9.07 7.37 -11.74
CA PRO A 83 -9.10 8.55 -12.59
C PRO A 83 -10.44 9.29 -12.44
N GLY A 84 -10.36 10.59 -12.27
CA GLY A 84 -11.55 11.41 -12.09
C GLY A 84 -12.05 11.53 -10.66
N GLU A 85 -11.55 10.70 -9.74
CA GLU A 85 -11.86 10.85 -8.34
C GLU A 85 -10.87 11.81 -7.67
N PRO A 86 -11.30 12.59 -6.69
CA PRO A 86 -10.34 13.39 -5.93
C PRO A 86 -9.41 12.47 -5.15
N ALA A 87 -8.17 12.91 -4.96
CA ALA A 87 -7.22 12.16 -4.17
C ALA A 87 -7.73 12.04 -2.72
N MET A 88 -7.59 10.84 -2.17
CA MET A 88 -7.96 10.61 -0.78
C MET A 88 -6.95 11.27 0.13
N THR A 89 -7.44 11.89 1.17
CA THR A 89 -6.57 12.50 2.17
C THR A 89 -6.79 11.83 3.52
N ARG A 90 -5.70 11.72 4.26
CA ARG A 90 -5.73 11.19 5.60
C ARG A 90 -6.11 12.30 6.56
N ARG A 91 -6.92 11.98 7.53
CA ARG A 91 -7.30 12.92 8.56
C ARG A 91 -6.71 12.56 9.90
#